data_c17fda74d20463050c378fc493187ec4
#
_entry.id   c17fda74d20463050c378fc493187ec4
#
_cell.length_a   1.000
_cell.length_b   1.000
_cell.length_c   1.000
_cell.angle_alpha   90.00
_cell.angle_beta   90.00
_cell.angle_gamma   90.00
#
_symmetry.space_group_name_H-M   'P 1'
#
loop_
_entity.id
_entity.type
_entity.pdbx_description
1 polymer ?
#
loop_
_entity_poly.entity_id
_entity_poly.type
_entity_poly.pdbx_seq_one_letter_code
_entity_poly.pdbx_strand_id
1 'polypeptide(L)' 'MARSSAMSIGLIPAHSVEVIPCASDPRCFRWIIRAGGGTVVEHSPYAFVTQNGARISGECWIREHFADGTRG' A
#
# COMPACT_ATOMS: atom_id res chain seq x y z
N MET A 1 -28.31 -2.25 -0.49
CA MET A 1 -28.07 -1.98 -0.38
C MET A 1 -27.18 -1.22 -0.34
N ALA A 2 -26.97 -0.74 -0.61
CA ALA A 2 -26.01 0.03 -0.62
C ALA A 2 -25.48 0.34 0.56
N ARG A 3 -26.08 0.15 1.40
CA ARG A 3 -25.59 0.30 2.53
C ARG A 3 -24.32 -0.04 2.63
N SER A 4 -24.00 -0.91 1.98
CA SER A 4 -22.67 -1.36 2.16
C SER A 4 -21.71 -0.29 1.89
N SER A 5 -21.99 0.58 0.99
CA SER A 5 -20.99 1.56 0.74
C SER A 5 -20.83 2.45 1.94
N ALA A 6 -21.85 2.71 2.62
CA ALA A 6 -21.70 3.57 3.75
C ALA A 6 -20.81 2.93 4.77
N MET A 7 -20.97 1.68 4.95
CA MET A 7 -20.16 1.08 5.86
C MET A 7 -18.83 1.02 5.40
N SER A 8 -18.64 0.89 4.14
CA SER A 8 -17.29 0.81 3.63
C SER A 8 -16.50 2.03 3.96
N ILE A 9 -17.14 3.15 4.06
CA ILE A 9 -16.38 4.33 4.34
C ILE A 9 -15.53 4.18 5.56
N GLY A 10 -16.05 3.62 6.60
CA GLY A 10 -15.26 3.47 7.79
C GLY A 10 -14.22 2.39 7.66
N LEU A 11 -14.40 1.50 6.71
CA LEU A 11 -13.47 0.40 6.58
C LEU A 11 -12.43 0.59 5.51
N ILE A 12 -12.57 1.60 4.66
CA ILE A 12 -11.61 1.81 3.62
C ILE A 12 -10.33 2.36 4.22
N PRO A 13 -9.22 1.71 4.00
CA PRO A 13 -7.96 2.22 4.53
C PRO A 13 -7.58 3.50 3.84
N ALA A 14 -6.96 4.39 4.57
CA ALA A 14 -6.49 5.64 4.00
C ALA A 14 -5.36 5.39 3.00
N HIS A 15 -4.66 4.30 3.14
CA HIS A 15 -3.54 3.99 2.27
C HIS A 15 -3.60 2.55 1.84
N SER A 16 -3.13 2.27 0.64
CA SER A 16 -3.09 0.91 0.14
C SER A 16 -1.77 0.65 -0.55
N VAL A 17 -1.38 -0.62 -0.61
CA VAL A 17 -0.12 -1.02 -1.23
C VAL A 17 -0.41 -1.63 -2.58
N GLU A 18 0.37 -1.23 -3.57
CA GLU A 18 0.30 -1.84 -4.88
C GLU A 18 1.71 -2.32 -5.24
N VAL A 19 1.85 -3.55 -5.70
CA VAL A 19 3.14 -4.09 -6.08
C VAL A 19 3.27 -4.00 -7.59
N ILE A 20 4.38 -3.46 -8.04
CA ILE A 20 4.63 -3.29 -9.47
C ILE A 20 6.01 -3.84 -9.79
N PRO A 21 6.24 -4.26 -11.03
CA PRO A 21 7.57 -4.70 -11.42
C PRO A 21 8.50 -3.52 -11.55
N CYS A 22 9.77 -3.74 -11.33
CA CYS A 22 10.75 -2.69 -11.51
C CYS A 22 10.88 -2.35 -12.99
N ALA A 23 11.07 -1.08 -13.28
CA ALA A 23 11.19 -0.66 -14.67
C ALA A 23 12.45 -1.24 -15.30
N SER A 24 13.51 -1.34 -14.54
CA SER A 24 14.76 -1.80 -15.09
C SER A 24 14.93 -3.31 -15.06
N ASP A 25 14.15 -4.01 -14.25
CA ASP A 25 14.32 -5.45 -14.14
C ASP A 25 12.97 -6.08 -13.80
N PRO A 26 12.31 -6.69 -14.77
CA PRO A 26 10.98 -7.26 -14.52
C PRO A 26 10.98 -8.43 -13.56
N ARG A 27 12.16 -8.93 -13.20
CA ARG A 27 12.21 -10.01 -12.23
C ARG A 27 12.19 -9.49 -10.81
N CYS A 28 12.23 -8.19 -10.63
CA CYS A 28 12.18 -7.60 -9.32
C CYS A 28 10.90 -6.81 -9.18
N PHE A 29 10.51 -6.52 -7.95
CA PHE A 29 9.25 -5.85 -7.67
C PHE A 29 9.46 -4.72 -6.70
N ARG A 30 8.61 -3.74 -6.78
CA ARG A 30 8.63 -2.64 -5.85
C ARG A 30 7.20 -2.41 -5.40
N TRP A 31 7.02 -1.74 -4.28
CA TRP A 31 5.69 -1.40 -3.85
C TRP A 31 5.52 0.12 -3.91
N ILE A 32 4.30 0.53 -4.14
CA ILE A 32 3.94 1.92 -4.01
C ILE A 32 2.77 1.99 -3.06
N ILE A 33 2.63 3.13 -2.40
CA ILE A 33 1.55 3.33 -1.48
C ILE A 33 0.70 4.46 -2.03
N ARG A 34 -0.61 4.21 -2.16
CA ARG A 34 -1.53 5.21 -2.65
C ARG A 34 -2.40 5.67 -1.52
N ALA A 35 -2.68 6.97 -1.49
CA ALA A 35 -3.63 7.51 -0.55
C ALA A 35 -5.03 7.19 -1.03
N GLY A 36 -6.01 7.45 -0.21
CA GLY A 36 -7.37 7.09 -0.53
C GLY A 36 -7.89 7.65 -1.84
N GLY A 37 -7.34 8.73 -2.30
CA GLY A 37 -7.74 9.29 -3.58
C GLY A 37 -7.01 8.71 -4.78
N GLY A 38 -6.12 7.78 -4.56
CA GLY A 38 -5.36 7.18 -5.65
C GLY A 38 -4.00 7.79 -5.90
N THR A 39 -3.66 8.84 -5.18
CA THR A 39 -2.39 9.49 -5.36
C THR A 39 -1.26 8.67 -4.76
N VAL A 40 -0.16 8.51 -5.47
CA VAL A 40 0.99 7.81 -4.94
C VAL A 40 1.70 8.73 -3.96
N VAL A 41 1.82 8.28 -2.72
CA VAL A 41 2.45 9.09 -1.69
C VAL A 41 3.79 8.53 -1.25
N GLU A 42 4.11 7.30 -1.63
CA GLU A 42 5.37 6.71 -1.24
C GLU A 42 5.69 5.53 -2.14
N HIS A 43 6.96 5.20 -2.29
CA HIS A 43 7.34 4.00 -3.02
C HIS A 43 8.52 3.37 -2.32
N SER A 44 8.76 2.09 -2.60
CA SER A 44 9.77 1.34 -1.86
C SER A 44 11.15 1.92 -2.13
N PRO A 45 11.99 1.93 -1.11
CA PRO A 45 13.34 2.44 -1.28
C PRO A 45 14.23 1.48 -2.07
N TYR A 46 13.82 0.23 -2.22
CA TYR A 46 14.60 -0.73 -2.97
C TYR A 46 13.68 -1.79 -3.55
N ALA A 47 14.24 -2.64 -4.39
CA ALA A 47 13.47 -3.66 -5.06
C ALA A 47 13.47 -4.95 -4.27
N PHE A 48 12.46 -5.78 -4.53
CA PHE A 48 12.32 -7.07 -3.87
C PHE A 48 12.30 -8.14 -4.94
N VAL A 49 12.72 -9.34 -4.58
CA VAL A 49 12.76 -10.42 -5.55
C VAL A 49 11.46 -11.17 -5.67
N THR A 50 10.48 -10.92 -4.81
CA THR A 50 9.18 -11.55 -4.91
C THR A 50 8.08 -10.53 -4.73
N GLN A 51 6.93 -10.82 -5.32
CA GLN A 51 5.79 -9.94 -5.14
C GLN A 51 5.34 -9.94 -3.69
N ASN A 52 5.34 -11.11 -3.08
CA ASN A 52 4.87 -11.20 -1.71
C ASN A 52 5.78 -10.43 -0.77
N GLY A 53 7.07 -10.50 -0.99
CA GLY A 53 8.00 -9.74 -0.17
C GLY A 53 7.79 -8.25 -0.30
N ALA A 54 7.57 -7.78 -1.52
CA ALA A 54 7.30 -6.36 -1.74
C ALA A 54 6.03 -5.95 -1.02
N ARG A 55 4.98 -6.76 -1.12
CA ARG A 55 3.72 -6.39 -0.52
C ARG A 55 3.82 -6.35 1.00
N ILE A 56 4.46 -7.35 1.58
CA ILE A 56 4.60 -7.38 3.04
C ILE A 56 5.38 -6.16 3.50
N SER A 57 6.43 -5.81 2.78
CA SER A 57 7.22 -4.66 3.15
C SER A 57 6.39 -3.38 3.07
N GLY A 58 5.60 -3.24 2.02
CA GLY A 58 4.77 -2.04 1.89
C GLY A 58 3.72 -1.95 2.99
N GLU A 59 3.14 -3.09 3.35
CA GLU A 59 2.15 -3.10 4.42
C GLU A 59 2.79 -2.74 5.75
N CYS A 60 4.01 -3.19 5.97
CA CYS A 60 4.71 -2.82 7.18
C CYS A 60 4.98 -1.32 7.18
N TRP A 61 5.35 -0.77 6.03
CA TRP A 61 5.60 0.65 5.94
C TRP A 61 4.36 1.45 6.31
N ILE A 62 3.20 1.03 5.80
CA ILE A 62 1.97 1.71 6.14
C ILE A 62 1.74 1.64 7.64
N ARG A 63 1.94 0.47 8.22
CA ARG A 63 1.69 0.30 9.62
C ARG A 63 2.60 1.18 10.45
N GLU A 64 3.81 1.36 10.01
CA GLU A 64 4.78 2.12 10.78
C GLU A 64 4.72 3.62 10.55
N HIS A 65 4.27 4.04 9.39
CA HIS A 65 4.35 5.45 9.04
C HIS A 65 3.01 6.13 8.84
N PHE A 66 1.96 5.36 8.57
CA PHE A 66 0.68 5.97 8.26
C PHE A 66 -0.46 5.51 9.16
N ALA A 67 -0.20 4.56 10.02
CA ALA A 67 -1.26 4.02 10.83
C ALA A 67 -1.21 4.50 12.25
N ASP A 68 -0.48 5.57 12.47
CA ASP A 68 -0.31 6.02 13.81
C ASP A 68 -1.57 6.48 14.44
N GLY A 69 -2.48 6.95 13.68
CA GLY A 69 -3.68 7.42 14.28
C GLY A 69 -4.45 6.33 14.96
N THR A 70 -4.25 5.14 14.50
CA THR A 70 -5.00 4.10 15.06
C THR A 70 -4.57 3.75 16.43
N ARG A 71 -3.29 3.99 16.76
CA ARG A 71 -2.86 3.60 17.95
C ARG A 71 -3.05 4.62 18.77
N GLY A 72 -3.20 5.66 18.25
CA GLY A 72 -3.36 6.81 19.07
C GLY A 72 -3.78 6.50 20.42
#